data_90a0bd6c7d993f9843767d800e120f22
#
_entry.id   90a0bd6c7d993f9843767d800e120f22
#
_cell.length_a   1.000
_cell.length_b   1.000
_cell.length_c   1.000
_cell.angle_alpha   90.00
_cell.angle_beta   90.00
_cell.angle_gamma   90.00
#
_symmetry.space_group_name_H-M   'P 1'
#
loop_
_entity.id
_entity.type
_entity.pdbx_description
1 polymer ?
#
loop_
_entity_poly.entity_id
_entity_poly.type
_entity_poly.pdbx_seq_one_letter_code
_entity_poly.pdbx_strand_id
1 'polypeptide(L)'
;MSNECFVIQPISDTKFTKRYEDIYRPAIETAGLTAYRVDLDPSVKIPIEEIEAKIRNVKICFAEISIDNPNVWYELGYAFASNKDVVMVCDESRRDFPFDVRHKNIFSR
;
A
#
# COMPACT_ATOMS: atom_id res chain seq x y z
N MET A 1 -17.03 11.87 -3.26
CA MET A 1 -15.85 11.51 -2.47
C MET A 1 -15.52 10.06 -2.72
N SER A 2 -14.24 9.77 -2.75
CA SER A 2 -13.81 8.40 -2.95
C SER A 2 -14.04 7.56 -1.70
N ASN A 3 -14.41 6.32 -1.91
CA ASN A 3 -14.55 5.33 -0.86
C ASN A 3 -13.48 4.24 -1.01
N GLU A 4 -12.40 4.58 -1.71
CA GLU A 4 -11.36 3.62 -2.03
C GLU A 4 -10.18 3.70 -1.08
N CYS A 5 -9.56 2.55 -0.90
CA CYS A 5 -8.29 2.40 -0.20
C CYS A 5 -7.23 1.94 -1.21
N PHE A 6 -6.18 2.70 -1.36
CA PHE A 6 -5.08 2.34 -2.27
C PHE A 6 -4.10 1.43 -1.52
N VAL A 7 -3.87 0.25 -2.06
CA VAL A 7 -3.00 -0.75 -1.43
C VAL A 7 -1.62 -0.68 -2.05
N ILE A 8 -0.63 -0.40 -1.22
CA ILE A 8 0.77 -0.29 -1.60
C ILE A 8 1.48 -1.55 -1.13
N GLN A 9 1.95 -2.36 -2.08
CA GLN A 9 2.62 -3.62 -1.79
C GLN A 9 3.65 -3.92 -2.87
N PRO A 10 4.67 -4.74 -2.57
CA PRO A 10 5.47 -5.34 -3.65
C PRO A 10 4.55 -6.19 -4.52
N ILE A 11 4.65 -6.04 -5.83
CA ILE A 11 3.73 -6.70 -6.76
C ILE A 11 4.37 -7.85 -7.53
N SER A 12 5.67 -8.00 -7.42
CA SER A 12 6.42 -9.00 -8.18
C SER A 12 6.45 -10.38 -7.54
N ASP A 13 5.98 -10.50 -6.30
CA ASP A 13 6.03 -11.76 -5.55
C ASP A 13 4.61 -12.22 -5.24
N THR A 14 4.32 -13.48 -5.58
CA THR A 14 2.98 -14.06 -5.41
C THR A 14 2.52 -14.09 -3.97
N LYS A 15 3.45 -14.15 -3.00
CA LYS A 15 3.05 -14.18 -1.59
C LYS A 15 2.33 -12.90 -1.17
N PHE A 16 2.71 -11.75 -1.74
CA PHE A 16 2.05 -10.48 -1.42
C PHE A 16 0.67 -10.39 -2.07
N THR A 17 0.52 -10.93 -3.27
CA THR A 17 -0.78 -11.01 -3.91
C THR A 17 -1.73 -11.90 -3.10
N LYS A 18 -1.22 -13.03 -2.61
CA LYS A 18 -2.03 -13.92 -1.77
C LYS A 18 -2.44 -13.25 -0.47
N ARG A 19 -1.53 -12.52 0.18
CA ARG A 19 -1.88 -11.73 1.38
C ARG A 19 -2.96 -10.71 1.09
N TYR A 20 -2.85 -10.04 -0.04
CA TYR A 20 -3.86 -9.07 -0.44
C TYR A 20 -5.23 -9.73 -0.59
N GLU A 21 -5.31 -10.82 -1.33
CA GLU A 21 -6.58 -11.48 -1.60
C GLU A 21 -7.19 -12.12 -0.36
N ASP A 22 -6.35 -12.73 0.48
CA ASP A 22 -6.84 -13.52 1.62
C ASP A 22 -7.04 -12.69 2.88
N ILE A 23 -6.30 -11.59 3.03
CA ILE A 23 -6.27 -10.86 4.30
C ILE A 23 -6.63 -9.39 4.12
N TYR A 24 -5.90 -8.66 3.28
CA TYR A 24 -6.02 -7.20 3.26
C TYR A 24 -7.27 -6.73 2.57
N ARG A 25 -7.59 -7.27 1.39
CA ARG A 25 -8.80 -6.87 0.70
C ARG A 25 -10.06 -7.16 1.53
N PRO A 26 -10.22 -8.38 2.10
CA PRO A 26 -11.39 -8.62 2.96
C PRO A 26 -11.48 -7.68 4.15
N ALA A 27 -10.34 -7.36 4.79
CA ALA A 27 -10.34 -6.45 5.92
C ALA A 27 -10.73 -5.03 5.51
N ILE A 28 -10.23 -4.57 4.38
CA ILE A 28 -10.55 -3.25 3.84
C ILE A 28 -12.05 -3.17 3.52
N GLU A 29 -12.58 -4.21 2.89
CA GLU A 29 -14.00 -4.25 2.54
C GLU A 29 -14.89 -4.31 3.78
N THR A 30 -14.46 -5.03 4.81
CA THR A 30 -15.18 -5.07 6.08
C THR A 30 -15.25 -3.69 6.72
N ALA A 31 -14.23 -2.87 6.51
CA ALA A 31 -14.22 -1.49 7.01
C ALA A 31 -15.09 -0.54 6.16
N GLY A 32 -15.77 -1.04 5.15
CA GLY A 32 -16.65 -0.23 4.32
C GLY A 32 -15.96 0.47 3.17
N LEU A 33 -14.74 0.05 2.83
CA LEU A 33 -13.95 0.65 1.75
C LEU A 33 -13.82 -0.32 0.59
N THR A 34 -13.51 0.22 -0.58
CA THR A 34 -13.18 -0.60 -1.76
C THR A 34 -11.67 -0.64 -1.90
N ALA A 35 -11.11 -1.83 -1.93
CA ALA A 35 -9.66 -1.99 -2.10
C ALA A 35 -9.27 -1.80 -3.56
N TYR A 36 -8.21 -1.05 -3.79
CA TYR A 36 -7.62 -0.87 -5.11
C TYR A 36 -6.14 -1.16 -5.02
N ARG A 37 -5.69 -2.14 -5.80
CA ARG A 37 -4.27 -2.49 -5.89
C ARG A 37 -3.88 -2.42 -7.35
N VAL A 38 -2.85 -1.64 -7.63
CA VAL A 38 -2.32 -1.53 -8.98
C VAL A 38 -1.76 -2.89 -9.40
N ASP A 39 -2.06 -3.25 -10.64
CA ASP A 39 -1.35 -4.31 -11.31
C ASP A 39 -1.65 -5.72 -10.79
N LEU A 40 -2.89 -6.11 -10.92
CA LEU A 40 -3.25 -7.52 -10.83
C LEU A 40 -2.89 -8.24 -12.12
N ASP A 41 -2.53 -7.50 -13.16
CA ASP A 41 -2.07 -8.02 -14.45
C ASP A 41 -0.68 -7.46 -14.76
N PRO A 42 0.38 -8.26 -14.58
CA PRO A 42 1.74 -7.78 -14.80
C PRO A 42 2.05 -7.41 -16.24
N SER A 43 1.19 -7.75 -17.19
CA SER A 43 1.37 -7.36 -18.59
C SER A 43 0.95 -5.91 -18.84
N VAL A 44 0.21 -5.31 -17.92
CA VAL A 44 -0.30 -3.94 -18.06
C VAL A 44 0.60 -3.00 -17.30
N LYS A 45 1.15 -2.00 -18.00
CA LYS A 45 1.93 -0.94 -17.38
C LYS A 45 1.05 0.27 -17.18
N ILE A 46 1.00 0.76 -15.95
CA ILE A 46 0.23 1.95 -15.63
C ILE A 46 1.19 3.12 -15.50
N PRO A 47 0.95 4.22 -16.23
CA PRO A 47 1.80 5.40 -16.11
C PRO A 47 1.86 5.91 -14.68
N ILE A 48 3.04 6.43 -14.29
CA ILE A 48 3.25 6.89 -12.93
C ILE A 48 2.28 8.00 -12.55
N GLU A 49 1.90 8.83 -13.53
CA GLU A 49 0.96 9.92 -13.29
C GLU A 49 -0.42 9.40 -12.87
N GLU A 50 -0.83 8.26 -13.41
CA GLU A 50 -2.10 7.65 -13.01
C GLU A 50 -2.03 7.09 -11.60
N ILE A 51 -0.90 6.50 -11.21
CA ILE A 51 -0.69 6.01 -9.86
C ILE A 51 -0.74 7.18 -8.87
N GLU A 52 -0.05 8.27 -9.19
CA GLU A 52 -0.06 9.46 -8.36
C GLU A 52 -1.45 10.06 -8.20
N ALA A 53 -2.18 10.15 -9.31
CA ALA A 53 -3.54 10.68 -9.29
C ALA A 53 -4.44 9.78 -8.43
N LYS A 54 -4.26 8.46 -8.52
CA LYS A 54 -5.04 7.53 -7.72
C LYS A 54 -4.76 7.71 -6.23
N ILE A 55 -3.48 7.84 -5.87
CA ILE A 55 -3.11 8.08 -4.47
C ILE A 55 -3.74 9.38 -3.97
N ARG A 56 -3.71 10.45 -4.76
CA ARG A 56 -4.30 11.73 -4.35
C ARG A 56 -5.82 11.63 -4.13
N ASN A 57 -6.48 10.76 -4.86
CA ASN A 57 -7.95 10.74 -4.91
C ASN A 57 -8.59 9.68 -4.02
N VAL A 58 -7.82 8.76 -3.45
CA VAL A 58 -8.39 7.77 -2.53
C VAL A 58 -8.65 8.38 -1.16
N LYS A 59 -9.45 7.70 -0.36
CA LYS A 59 -9.74 8.12 1.00
C LYS A 59 -8.57 7.86 1.93
N ILE A 60 -7.90 6.71 1.75
CA ILE A 60 -6.84 6.25 2.64
C ILE A 60 -5.91 5.32 1.87
N CYS A 61 -4.68 5.19 2.31
CA CYS A 61 -3.73 4.23 1.77
C CYS A 61 -3.42 3.16 2.80
N PHE A 62 -3.12 1.97 2.33
CA PHE A 62 -2.70 0.84 3.14
C PHE A 62 -1.38 0.33 2.55
N ALA A 63 -0.34 0.26 3.36
CA ALA A 63 0.98 -0.11 2.86
C ALA A 63 1.57 -1.28 3.63
N GLU A 64 2.00 -2.30 2.89
CA GLU A 64 2.79 -3.38 3.48
C GLU A 64 4.25 -3.09 3.24
N ILE A 65 5.00 -2.90 4.32
CA ILE A 65 6.41 -2.52 4.28
C ILE A 65 7.31 -3.63 4.86
N SER A 66 6.95 -4.88 4.55
CA SER A 66 7.68 -6.04 5.06
C SER A 66 9.07 -6.21 4.48
N ILE A 67 9.29 -5.72 3.26
CA ILE A 67 10.59 -5.78 2.60
C ILE A 67 10.90 -4.43 1.97
N ASP A 68 12.17 -4.20 1.66
CA ASP A 68 12.57 -3.01 0.92
C ASP A 68 12.22 -3.19 -0.55
N ASN A 69 11.45 -2.25 -1.07
CA ASN A 69 11.01 -2.26 -2.45
C ASN A 69 10.92 -0.82 -2.93
N PRO A 70 11.67 -0.44 -3.98
CA PRO A 70 11.72 0.95 -4.42
C PRO A 70 10.35 1.51 -4.80
N ASN A 71 9.50 0.72 -5.43
CA ASN A 71 8.17 1.19 -5.81
C ASN A 71 7.28 1.44 -4.60
N VAL A 72 7.38 0.58 -3.59
CA VAL A 72 6.64 0.77 -2.34
C VAL A 72 7.09 2.06 -1.66
N TRP A 73 8.41 2.29 -1.56
CA TRP A 73 8.92 3.50 -0.92
C TRP A 73 8.52 4.75 -1.68
N TYR A 74 8.54 4.70 -3.01
CA TYR A 74 8.11 5.84 -3.81
C TYR A 74 6.64 6.18 -3.56
N GLU A 75 5.76 5.18 -3.64
CA GLU A 75 4.33 5.39 -3.46
C GLU A 75 4.00 5.83 -2.04
N LEU A 76 4.68 5.25 -1.06
CA LEU A 76 4.49 5.63 0.34
C LEU A 76 4.90 7.07 0.58
N GLY A 77 6.05 7.49 0.05
CA GLY A 77 6.50 8.86 0.17
C GLY A 77 5.54 9.84 -0.50
N TYR A 78 5.02 9.45 -1.66
CA TYR A 78 4.04 10.28 -2.36
C TYR A 78 2.75 10.43 -1.54
N ALA A 79 2.30 9.33 -0.92
CA ALA A 79 1.10 9.38 -0.08
C ALA A 79 1.29 10.31 1.11
N PHE A 80 2.44 10.22 1.78
CA PHE A 80 2.74 11.14 2.89
C PHE A 80 2.82 12.59 2.43
N ALA A 81 3.49 12.84 1.32
CA ALA A 81 3.60 14.20 0.77
C ALA A 81 2.24 14.77 0.36
N SER A 82 1.31 13.90 0.03
CA SER A 82 -0.06 14.30 -0.34
C SER A 82 -0.99 14.39 0.88
N ASN A 83 -0.45 14.27 2.08
CA ASN A 83 -1.20 14.33 3.35
C ASN A 83 -2.27 13.24 3.46
N LYS A 84 -2.01 12.07 2.88
CA LYS A 84 -2.93 10.94 3.01
C LYS A 84 -2.72 10.23 4.33
N ASP A 85 -3.81 9.76 4.90
CA ASP A 85 -3.74 8.81 5.99
C ASP A 85 -3.24 7.48 5.45
N VAL A 86 -2.27 6.89 6.12
CA VAL A 86 -1.67 5.62 5.70
C VAL A 86 -1.63 4.67 6.87
N VAL A 87 -2.19 3.49 6.66
CA VAL A 87 -2.05 2.38 7.60
C VAL A 87 -0.88 1.54 7.11
N MET A 88 0.13 1.37 7.95
CA MET A 88 1.31 0.59 7.60
C MET A 88 1.36 -0.71 8.38
N VAL A 89 1.65 -1.81 7.68
CA VAL A 89 1.84 -3.12 8.31
C VAL A 89 3.14 -3.72 7.84
N CYS A 90 3.71 -4.60 8.64
CA CYS A 90 4.92 -5.33 8.25
C CYS A 90 4.95 -6.69 8.95
N ASP A 91 5.83 -7.57 8.45
CA ASP A 91 6.10 -8.83 9.13
C ASP A 91 6.74 -8.56 10.49
N GLU A 92 6.42 -9.40 11.47
CA GLU A 92 6.99 -9.27 12.80
C GLU A 92 8.50 -9.34 12.81
N SER A 93 9.09 -10.04 11.85
CA SER A 93 10.53 -10.21 11.74
C SER A 93 11.27 -8.95 11.31
N ARG A 94 10.55 -7.97 10.76
CA ARG A 94 11.20 -6.75 10.29
C ARG A 94 11.56 -5.85 11.47
N ARG A 95 12.84 -5.46 11.55
CA ARG A 95 13.36 -4.64 12.66
C ARG A 95 13.77 -3.25 12.24
N ASP A 96 14.31 -3.11 11.03
CA ASP A 96 14.89 -1.85 10.57
C ASP A 96 14.08 -1.30 9.41
N PHE A 97 13.85 0.01 9.44
CA PHE A 97 13.13 0.72 8.39
C PHE A 97 14.00 1.87 7.88
N PRO A 98 13.95 2.15 6.57
CA PRO A 98 14.62 3.32 6.04
C PRO A 98 13.87 4.59 6.39
N PHE A 99 14.56 5.71 6.33
CA PHE A 99 13.97 7.04 6.52
C PHE A 99 13.26 7.17 7.86
N ASP A 100 12.29 8.05 7.86
CA ASP A 100 11.54 8.39 9.05
C ASP A 100 10.29 7.55 9.26
N VAL A 101 10.07 6.51 8.43
CA VAL A 101 8.87 5.68 8.59
C VAL A 101 8.80 5.02 9.96
N ARG A 102 9.97 4.75 10.59
CA ARG A 102 9.99 4.15 11.93
C ARG A 102 9.38 5.07 13.00
N HIS A 103 9.19 6.34 12.69
CA HIS A 103 8.52 7.28 13.60
C HIS A 103 7.02 7.31 13.38
N LYS A 104 6.50 6.56 12.44
CA LYS A 104 5.08 6.44 12.17
C LYS A 104 4.53 5.21 12.85
N ASN A 105 3.21 5.16 12.98
CA ASN A 105 2.55 3.99 13.55
C ASN A 105 2.56 2.84 12.55
N ILE A 106 3.23 1.75 12.92
CA ILE A 106 3.37 0.56 12.07
C ILE A 106 2.83 -0.63 12.85
N PHE A 107 1.95 -1.39 12.21
CA PHE A 107 1.34 -2.56 12.82
C PHE A 107 2.04 -3.82 12.35
N SER A 108 2.40 -4.70 13.29
CA SER A 108 2.96 -6.01 12.96
C SER A 108 1.85 -6.99 12.60
N ARG A 109 2.16 -7.86 11.66
CA ARG A 109 1.23 -8.91 11.26
C ARG A 109 1.30 -10.05 12.23
#